data_650f100510d25683ed9a11b541ad0db2
#
_entry.id   650f100510d25683ed9a11b541ad0db2
#
_cell.length_a   1.000
_cell.length_b   1.000
_cell.length_c   1.000
_cell.angle_alpha   90.00
_cell.angle_beta   90.00
_cell.angle_gamma   90.00
#
_symmetry.space_group_name_H-M   'P 1'
#
loop_
_entity.id
_entity.type
_entity.pdbx_description
1 polymer ?
#
loop_
_entity_poly.entity_id
_entity_poly.type
_entity_poly.pdbx_seq_one_letter_code
_entity_poly.pdbx_strand_id
1 'polypeptide(L)'
;KAGMQLMGILETRNLQFETVIVLSLNEKIIPKGRSYGSLLPYDLRRSYDIPTYKEKDAIYTYYFYRLLQGASKAHLLYNSQLGAFETKEKSRLLYQLELEPRLEKQIIYRSVYFDQSFSLDQSKQNLLPKSASLLEAVSAHFKNGLSVSSLLAYLHEPTTFYSRYLLQLSE
;
A
#
# COMPACT_ATOMS: atom_id res chain seq x y z
N LYS A 1 11.42 -14.67 -17.42
CA LYS A 1 12.14 -14.39 -16.15
C LYS A 1 11.52 -15.25 -15.07
N ALA A 2 12.29 -16.10 -14.44
CA ALA A 2 11.84 -16.89 -13.29
C ALA A 2 11.94 -16.00 -12.04
N GLY A 3 10.89 -16.00 -11.20
CA GLY A 3 10.86 -15.28 -9.92
C GLY A 3 9.52 -14.62 -9.64
N MET A 4 9.37 -14.16 -8.40
CA MET A 4 8.19 -13.42 -7.97
C MET A 4 8.18 -12.04 -8.62
N GLN A 5 7.02 -11.63 -9.16
CA GLN A 5 6.81 -10.32 -9.76
C GLN A 5 5.75 -9.57 -8.94
N LEU A 6 6.03 -8.32 -8.62
CA LEU A 6 5.10 -7.41 -7.96
C LEU A 6 4.64 -6.35 -8.96
N MET A 7 3.33 -6.22 -9.17
CA MET A 7 2.78 -5.29 -10.15
C MET A 7 1.34 -4.90 -9.81
N GLY A 8 0.86 -3.81 -10.37
CA GLY A 8 -0.54 -3.42 -10.27
C GLY A 8 -1.45 -4.29 -11.14
N ILE A 9 -2.73 -4.39 -10.77
CA ILE A 9 -3.71 -5.23 -11.48
C ILE A 9 -3.85 -4.84 -12.96
N LEU A 10 -3.71 -3.56 -13.30
CA LEU A 10 -3.78 -3.09 -14.68
C LEU A 10 -2.51 -3.41 -15.51
N GLU A 11 -1.42 -3.72 -14.84
CA GLU A 11 -0.13 -4.07 -15.46
C GLU A 11 -0.07 -5.54 -15.82
N THR A 12 -1.00 -6.36 -15.30
CA THR A 12 -1.07 -7.80 -15.56
C THR A 12 -1.62 -8.14 -16.95
N ARG A 13 -1.80 -7.16 -17.82
CA ARG A 13 -2.36 -7.33 -19.17
C ARG A 13 -1.61 -8.38 -19.96
N ASN A 14 -2.35 -9.35 -20.50
CA ASN A 14 -1.81 -10.43 -21.33
C ASN A 14 -0.73 -11.30 -20.67
N LEU A 15 -0.57 -11.18 -19.34
CA LEU A 15 0.31 -12.04 -18.58
C LEU A 15 -0.49 -13.19 -17.98
N GLN A 16 0.14 -14.36 -17.92
CA GLN A 16 -0.40 -15.55 -17.27
C GLN A 16 0.57 -16.01 -16.20
N PHE A 17 0.03 -16.38 -15.05
CA PHE A 17 0.81 -16.80 -13.89
C PHE A 17 0.24 -18.14 -13.38
N GLU A 18 1.09 -19.02 -12.96
CA GLU A 18 0.69 -20.28 -12.33
C GLU A 18 0.05 -20.01 -10.96
N THR A 19 0.66 -19.13 -10.19
CA THR A 19 0.17 -18.74 -8.87
C THR A 19 0.04 -17.22 -8.79
N VAL A 20 -1.12 -16.76 -8.32
CA VAL A 20 -1.44 -15.34 -8.17
C VAL A 20 -1.74 -15.05 -6.71
N ILE A 21 -1.19 -13.97 -6.18
CA ILE A 21 -1.48 -13.45 -4.85
C ILE A 21 -2.02 -12.03 -5.03
N VAL A 22 -3.29 -11.81 -4.73
CA VAL A 22 -3.91 -10.48 -4.79
C VAL A 22 -4.06 -9.96 -3.37
N LEU A 23 -3.40 -8.82 -3.09
CA LEU A 23 -3.41 -8.16 -1.80
C LEU A 23 -4.47 -7.05 -1.76
N SER A 24 -4.96 -6.76 -0.55
CA SER A 24 -5.87 -5.62 -0.28
C SER A 24 -7.15 -5.65 -1.12
N LEU A 25 -7.78 -6.83 -1.23
CA LEU A 25 -9.05 -7.00 -1.91
C LEU A 25 -10.21 -6.45 -1.06
N ASN A 26 -10.10 -5.17 -0.73
CA ASN A 26 -11.11 -4.40 0.01
C ASN A 26 -11.87 -3.47 -0.93
N GLU A 27 -13.11 -3.17 -0.57
CA GLU A 27 -13.94 -2.22 -1.30
C GLU A 27 -13.25 -0.85 -1.33
N LYS A 28 -13.36 -0.13 -2.44
CA LYS A 28 -12.68 1.14 -2.76
C LYS A 28 -11.17 1.03 -3.04
N ILE A 29 -10.55 -0.12 -2.80
CA ILE A 29 -9.15 -0.39 -3.18
C ILE A 29 -9.14 -1.20 -4.47
N ILE A 30 -9.80 -2.34 -4.51
CA ILE A 30 -10.00 -3.16 -5.71
C ILE A 30 -11.47 -3.63 -5.73
N PRO A 31 -12.30 -3.14 -6.67
CA PRO A 31 -12.00 -2.09 -7.65
C PRO A 31 -11.82 -0.73 -6.99
N LYS A 32 -11.02 0.14 -7.63
CA LYS A 32 -10.77 1.49 -7.13
C LYS A 32 -12.09 2.28 -7.18
N GLY A 33 -12.58 2.69 -6.04
CA GLY A 33 -13.84 3.40 -5.91
C GLY A 33 -13.92 4.74 -6.67
N ARG A 34 -15.03 5.42 -6.55
CA ARG A 34 -15.27 6.72 -7.21
C ARG A 34 -14.20 7.73 -6.83
N SER A 35 -13.54 8.28 -7.85
CA SER A 35 -12.66 9.43 -7.69
C SER A 35 -13.47 10.71 -7.97
N TYR A 36 -13.62 11.54 -6.96
CA TYR A 36 -14.37 12.81 -7.05
C TYR A 36 -13.58 13.96 -7.71
N GLY A 37 -12.38 13.69 -8.21
CA GLY A 37 -11.47 14.72 -8.74
C GLY A 37 -11.75 15.25 -10.16
N SER A 38 -12.97 15.16 -10.66
CA SER A 38 -13.30 15.67 -12.00
C SER A 38 -14.09 16.97 -11.93
N LEU A 39 -13.62 17.98 -12.65
CA LEU A 39 -14.35 19.22 -12.87
C LEU A 39 -15.60 19.03 -13.74
N LEU A 40 -15.69 17.93 -14.50
CA LEU A 40 -16.83 17.63 -15.34
C LEU A 40 -17.88 16.83 -14.57
N PRO A 41 -19.12 17.34 -14.44
CA PRO A 41 -20.24 16.61 -13.87
C PRO A 41 -20.51 15.29 -14.60
N TYR A 42 -21.08 14.32 -13.87
CA TYR A 42 -21.38 12.98 -14.40
C TYR A 42 -22.27 13.03 -15.65
N ASP A 43 -23.30 13.87 -15.64
CA ASP A 43 -24.27 13.97 -16.73
C ASP A 43 -23.63 14.51 -18.01
N LEU A 44 -22.72 15.49 -17.90
CA LEU A 44 -21.97 15.99 -19.06
C LEU A 44 -21.03 14.91 -19.60
N ARG A 45 -20.38 14.14 -18.74
CA ARG A 45 -19.55 13.02 -19.20
C ARG A 45 -20.34 12.01 -20.00
N ARG A 46 -21.53 11.68 -19.52
CA ARG A 46 -22.42 10.73 -20.19
C ARG A 46 -22.92 11.24 -21.53
N SER A 47 -23.29 12.53 -21.63
CA SER A 47 -23.79 13.12 -22.87
C SER A 47 -22.74 13.25 -23.96
N TYR A 48 -21.46 13.29 -23.59
CA TYR A 48 -20.33 13.38 -24.53
C TYR A 48 -19.53 12.08 -24.65
N ASP A 49 -20.07 10.93 -24.21
CA ASP A 49 -19.41 9.62 -24.23
C ASP A 49 -18.02 9.60 -23.58
N ILE A 50 -17.79 10.46 -22.59
CA ILE A 50 -16.55 10.50 -21.85
C ILE A 50 -16.57 9.39 -20.78
N PRO A 51 -15.53 8.54 -20.67
CA PRO A 51 -15.49 7.46 -19.72
C PRO A 51 -15.78 7.90 -18.29
N THR A 52 -16.69 7.22 -17.62
CA THR A 52 -17.10 7.45 -16.25
C THR A 52 -16.42 6.45 -15.29
N TYR A 53 -16.78 6.49 -14.02
CA TYR A 53 -16.29 5.49 -13.06
C TYR A 53 -16.79 4.06 -13.35
N LYS A 54 -17.94 3.92 -14.03
CA LYS A 54 -18.51 2.59 -14.37
C LYS A 54 -17.62 1.84 -15.36
N GLU A 55 -17.15 2.52 -16.38
CA GLU A 55 -16.23 1.92 -17.35
C GLU A 55 -14.89 1.57 -16.71
N LYS A 56 -14.40 2.41 -15.80
CA LYS A 56 -13.19 2.10 -15.01
C LYS A 56 -13.38 0.85 -14.15
N ASP A 57 -14.50 0.77 -13.44
CA ASP A 57 -14.82 -0.40 -12.61
C ASP A 57 -14.92 -1.67 -13.45
N ALA A 58 -15.55 -1.58 -14.63
CA ALA A 58 -15.65 -2.69 -15.58
C ALA A 58 -14.25 -3.17 -16.04
N ILE A 59 -13.33 -2.24 -16.29
CA ILE A 59 -11.94 -2.57 -16.67
C ILE A 59 -11.23 -3.31 -15.54
N TYR A 60 -11.31 -2.81 -14.29
CA TYR A 60 -10.71 -3.49 -13.13
C TYR A 60 -11.30 -4.89 -12.94
N THR A 61 -12.62 -5.01 -13.03
CA THR A 61 -13.33 -6.28 -12.93
C THR A 61 -12.89 -7.27 -14.01
N TYR A 62 -12.80 -6.81 -15.25
CA TYR A 62 -12.32 -7.63 -16.36
C TYR A 62 -10.91 -8.16 -16.12
N TYR A 63 -9.95 -7.30 -15.75
CA TYR A 63 -8.58 -7.74 -15.50
C TYR A 63 -8.46 -8.65 -14.28
N PHE A 64 -9.25 -8.42 -13.25
CA PHE A 64 -9.32 -9.30 -12.09
C PHE A 64 -9.74 -10.72 -12.49
N TYR A 65 -10.88 -10.88 -13.18
CA TYR A 65 -11.32 -12.19 -13.61
C TYR A 65 -10.39 -12.82 -14.65
N ARG A 66 -9.85 -12.03 -15.55
CA ARG A 66 -8.89 -12.52 -16.54
C ARG A 66 -7.63 -13.07 -15.89
N LEU A 67 -7.14 -12.41 -14.86
CA LEU A 67 -5.99 -12.84 -14.08
C LEU A 67 -6.27 -14.18 -13.38
N LEU A 68 -7.45 -14.33 -12.76
CA LEU A 68 -7.85 -15.57 -12.09
C LEU A 68 -8.05 -16.72 -13.06
N GLN A 69 -8.64 -16.48 -14.22
CA GLN A 69 -8.82 -17.51 -15.25
C GLN A 69 -7.50 -18.09 -15.77
N GLY A 70 -6.44 -17.31 -15.77
CA GLY A 70 -5.12 -17.75 -16.22
C GLY A 70 -4.29 -18.43 -15.13
N ALA A 71 -4.75 -18.45 -13.88
CA ALA A 71 -4.00 -18.98 -12.76
C ALA A 71 -4.47 -20.37 -12.34
N SER A 72 -3.52 -21.27 -12.02
CA SER A 72 -3.83 -22.57 -11.42
C SER A 72 -4.17 -22.45 -9.93
N LYS A 73 -3.56 -21.47 -9.24
CA LYS A 73 -3.81 -21.15 -7.83
C LYS A 73 -3.92 -19.65 -7.64
N ALA A 74 -4.92 -19.22 -6.87
CA ALA A 74 -5.10 -17.82 -6.51
C ALA A 74 -5.27 -17.66 -4.99
N HIS A 75 -4.48 -16.79 -4.40
CA HIS A 75 -4.61 -16.38 -3.01
C HIS A 75 -5.17 -14.95 -2.98
N LEU A 76 -6.36 -14.80 -2.47
CA LEU A 76 -7.09 -13.55 -2.42
C LEU A 76 -7.14 -13.06 -0.97
N LEU A 77 -6.44 -11.96 -0.68
CA LEU A 77 -6.29 -11.47 0.68
C LEU A 77 -7.02 -10.14 0.85
N TYR A 78 -7.82 -10.05 1.88
CA TYR A 78 -8.44 -8.80 2.30
C TYR A 78 -8.26 -8.58 3.80
N ASN A 79 -8.30 -7.33 4.22
CA ASN A 79 -8.20 -6.97 5.62
C ASN A 79 -9.61 -6.76 6.20
N SER A 80 -9.96 -7.53 7.22
CA SER A 80 -11.25 -7.43 7.93
C SER A 80 -11.19 -6.60 9.21
N GLN A 81 -10.01 -6.09 9.59
CA GLN A 81 -9.83 -5.32 10.80
C GLN A 81 -10.59 -3.99 10.72
N LEU A 82 -11.45 -3.74 11.68
CA LEU A 82 -12.16 -2.49 11.81
C LEU A 82 -11.17 -1.38 12.22
N GLY A 83 -10.90 -0.46 11.32
CA GLY A 83 -10.15 0.75 11.64
C GLY A 83 -11.08 1.80 12.25
N ALA A 84 -10.58 2.69 13.11
CA ALA A 84 -11.38 3.72 13.77
C ALA A 84 -12.08 4.69 12.80
N PHE A 85 -11.63 4.80 11.55
CA PHE A 85 -12.14 5.75 10.55
C PHE A 85 -12.42 5.17 9.16
N GLU A 86 -12.12 3.88 8.91
CA GLU A 86 -12.38 3.26 7.62
C GLU A 86 -13.05 1.91 7.80
N THR A 87 -14.22 1.74 7.20
CA THR A 87 -14.83 0.42 7.01
C THR A 87 -14.00 -0.33 5.98
N LYS A 88 -13.21 -1.28 6.44
CA LYS A 88 -12.46 -2.16 5.55
C LYS A 88 -13.36 -3.31 5.10
N GLU A 89 -14.33 -2.98 4.27
CA GLU A 89 -15.26 -3.94 3.73
C GLU A 89 -14.56 -4.83 2.70
N LYS A 90 -14.99 -6.07 2.65
CA LYS A 90 -14.60 -7.03 1.63
C LYS A 90 -15.03 -6.54 0.26
N SER A 91 -14.17 -6.69 -0.74
CA SER A 91 -14.47 -6.30 -2.12
C SER A 91 -15.71 -7.04 -2.66
N ARG A 92 -16.56 -6.33 -3.38
CA ARG A 92 -17.68 -6.91 -4.14
C ARG A 92 -17.24 -8.00 -5.13
N LEU A 93 -16.01 -7.96 -5.63
CA LEU A 93 -15.48 -9.00 -6.52
C LEU A 93 -15.30 -10.32 -5.79
N LEU A 94 -14.93 -10.30 -4.50
CA LEU A 94 -14.89 -11.51 -3.67
C LEU A 94 -16.28 -12.06 -3.40
N TYR A 95 -17.26 -11.20 -3.09
CA TYR A 95 -18.63 -11.64 -2.93
C TYR A 95 -19.19 -12.30 -4.19
N GLN A 96 -18.88 -11.75 -5.36
CA GLN A 96 -19.29 -12.34 -6.64
C GLN A 96 -18.69 -13.74 -6.84
N LEU A 97 -17.40 -13.94 -6.51
CA LEU A 97 -16.76 -15.24 -6.58
C LEU A 97 -17.39 -16.26 -5.60
N GLU A 98 -17.73 -15.82 -4.40
CA GLU A 98 -18.36 -16.68 -3.38
C GLU A 98 -19.76 -17.11 -3.75
N LEU A 99 -20.48 -16.27 -4.47
CA LEU A 99 -21.83 -16.57 -4.95
C LEU A 99 -21.84 -17.40 -6.23
N GLU A 100 -20.70 -17.67 -6.86
CA GLU A 100 -20.59 -18.46 -8.07
C GLU A 100 -20.67 -19.96 -7.73
N PRO A 101 -21.77 -20.67 -8.06
CA PRO A 101 -21.98 -22.06 -7.66
C PRO A 101 -20.92 -23.03 -8.19
N ARG A 102 -20.27 -22.67 -9.31
CA ARG A 102 -19.22 -23.50 -9.93
C ARG A 102 -17.93 -23.50 -9.11
N LEU A 103 -17.71 -22.47 -8.30
CA LEU A 103 -16.49 -22.28 -7.51
C LEU A 103 -16.65 -22.71 -6.05
N GLU A 104 -17.86 -22.99 -5.58
CA GLU A 104 -18.16 -23.31 -4.18
C GLU A 104 -17.23 -24.37 -3.58
N LYS A 105 -16.96 -25.44 -4.32
CA LYS A 105 -16.07 -26.53 -3.87
C LYS A 105 -14.58 -26.25 -4.03
N GLN A 106 -14.22 -25.15 -4.69
CA GLN A 106 -12.83 -24.80 -4.99
C GLN A 106 -12.30 -23.68 -4.09
N ILE A 107 -13.19 -22.99 -3.37
CA ILE A 107 -12.83 -21.87 -2.52
C ILE A 107 -12.58 -22.38 -1.09
N ILE A 108 -11.40 -22.07 -0.56
CA ILE A 108 -11.02 -22.38 0.82
C ILE A 108 -10.86 -21.06 1.58
N TYR A 109 -11.66 -20.88 2.62
CA TYR A 109 -11.57 -19.71 3.50
C TYR A 109 -10.60 -19.97 4.64
N ARG A 110 -9.73 -19.01 4.91
CA ARG A 110 -8.85 -19.02 6.08
C ARG A 110 -8.86 -17.65 6.74
N SER A 111 -9.17 -17.60 8.02
CA SER A 111 -8.96 -16.40 8.85
C SER A 111 -7.58 -16.48 9.49
N VAL A 112 -6.77 -15.45 9.28
CA VAL A 112 -5.45 -15.33 9.88
C VAL A 112 -5.48 -14.12 10.80
N TYR A 113 -5.27 -14.34 12.07
CA TYR A 113 -5.14 -13.28 13.06
C TYR A 113 -3.65 -13.03 13.28
N PHE A 114 -3.20 -11.85 12.94
CA PHE A 114 -1.88 -11.39 13.36
C PHE A 114 -2.04 -10.75 14.72
N ASP A 115 -1.68 -11.47 15.76
CA ASP A 115 -1.44 -10.86 17.05
C ASP A 115 -0.11 -10.09 16.92
N GLN A 116 -0.22 -8.81 16.61
CA GLN A 116 0.92 -7.91 16.66
C GLN A 116 1.22 -7.57 18.12
N SER A 117 1.52 -8.55 18.92
CA SER A 117 2.40 -8.32 20.04
C SER A 117 3.77 -7.98 19.44
N PHE A 118 3.92 -6.78 18.89
CA PHE A 118 5.23 -6.20 18.75
C PHE A 118 5.79 -6.12 20.18
N SER A 119 6.44 -7.17 20.62
CA SER A 119 7.50 -6.97 21.57
C SER A 119 8.48 -6.06 20.83
N LEU A 120 8.31 -4.75 21.03
CA LEU A 120 9.39 -3.82 20.79
C LEU A 120 10.51 -4.40 21.64
N ASP A 121 11.40 -5.13 21.01
CA ASP A 121 12.64 -5.53 21.62
C ASP A 121 13.37 -4.21 21.90
N GLN A 122 13.08 -3.64 23.07
CA GLN A 122 13.65 -2.36 23.52
C GLN A 122 15.18 -2.43 23.55
N SER A 123 15.74 -3.63 23.41
CA SER A 123 17.18 -3.88 23.36
C SER A 123 17.85 -3.39 22.05
N LYS A 124 17.07 -3.09 21.00
CA LYS A 124 17.58 -2.55 19.74
C LYS A 124 17.11 -1.09 19.48
N GLN A 125 16.99 -0.30 20.51
CA GLN A 125 17.05 1.13 20.27
C GLN A 125 18.43 1.39 19.67
N ASN A 126 18.47 1.90 18.46
CA ASN A 126 19.71 2.38 17.83
C ASN A 126 20.19 3.61 18.61
N LEU A 127 20.69 3.37 19.82
CA LEU A 127 21.27 4.41 20.64
C LEU A 127 22.59 4.81 20.01
N LEU A 128 22.65 5.98 19.45
CA LEU A 128 23.88 6.58 18.99
C LEU A 128 24.69 7.04 20.22
N PRO A 129 25.83 6.41 20.54
CA PRO A 129 26.65 6.85 21.66
C PRO A 129 27.17 8.23 21.38
N LYS A 130 27.12 9.15 22.36
CA LYS A 130 27.69 10.50 22.27
C LYS A 130 29.20 10.42 22.34
N SER A 131 29.83 9.96 21.25
CA SER A 131 31.28 9.92 21.12
C SER A 131 31.88 11.33 21.04
N ALA A 132 33.18 11.49 21.36
CA ALA A 132 33.87 12.75 21.24
C ALA A 132 33.81 13.30 19.80
N SER A 133 33.97 12.42 18.81
CA SER A 133 33.87 12.76 17.39
C SER A 133 32.48 13.30 17.00
N LEU A 134 31.43 12.72 17.56
CA LEU A 134 30.06 13.21 17.33
C LEU A 134 29.86 14.61 17.94
N LEU A 135 30.33 14.83 19.14
CA LEU A 135 30.23 16.12 19.81
C LEU A 135 31.05 17.23 19.08
N GLU A 136 32.19 16.87 18.52
CA GLU A 136 32.97 17.78 17.67
C GLU A 136 32.22 18.12 16.37
N ALA A 137 31.63 17.14 15.70
CA ALA A 137 30.85 17.38 14.50
C ALA A 137 29.62 18.27 14.77
N VAL A 138 28.91 18.03 15.88
CA VAL A 138 27.80 18.89 16.33
C VAL A 138 28.29 20.31 16.61
N SER A 139 29.41 20.47 17.33
CA SER A 139 29.98 21.77 17.65
C SER A 139 30.41 22.53 16.39
N ALA A 140 30.99 21.82 15.41
CA ALA A 140 31.36 22.40 14.12
C ALA A 140 30.13 22.86 13.33
N HIS A 141 29.05 22.06 13.34
CA HIS A 141 27.82 22.44 12.69
C HIS A 141 27.20 23.72 13.30
N PHE A 142 27.21 23.83 14.63
CA PHE A 142 26.71 25.03 15.32
C PHE A 142 27.54 26.28 15.09
N LYS A 143 28.87 26.16 14.93
CA LYS A 143 29.73 27.30 14.61
C LYS A 143 29.40 27.97 13.29
N ASN A 144 28.91 27.19 12.32
CA ASN A 144 28.51 27.68 11.00
C ASN A 144 27.11 28.32 10.95
N GLY A 145 26.46 28.40 12.10
CA GLY A 145 25.07 28.89 12.21
C GLY A 145 24.03 27.80 12.23
N LEU A 146 22.95 28.03 12.96
CA LEU A 146 21.85 27.08 13.11
C LEU A 146 20.67 27.50 12.23
N SER A 147 20.27 26.65 11.28
CA SER A 147 19.04 26.88 10.55
C SER A 147 17.82 26.44 11.36
N VAL A 148 16.69 27.12 11.19
CA VAL A 148 15.43 26.76 11.87
C VAL A 148 15.03 25.32 11.56
N SER A 149 15.23 24.88 10.32
CA SER A 149 14.91 23.52 9.89
C SER A 149 15.80 22.47 10.57
N SER A 150 17.09 22.75 10.78
CA SER A 150 17.99 21.81 11.48
C SER A 150 17.66 21.72 12.97
N LEU A 151 17.26 22.83 13.58
CA LEU A 151 16.81 22.85 14.98
C LEU A 151 15.51 22.05 15.16
N LEU A 152 14.53 22.26 14.28
CA LEU A 152 13.27 21.51 14.31
C LEU A 152 13.50 20.01 14.09
N ALA A 153 14.35 19.63 13.13
CA ALA A 153 14.73 18.25 12.92
C ALA A 153 15.33 17.61 14.18
N TYR A 154 16.21 18.33 14.88
CA TYR A 154 16.80 17.84 16.13
C TYR A 154 15.75 17.65 17.24
N LEU A 155 14.80 18.59 17.37
CA LEU A 155 13.78 18.53 18.42
C LEU A 155 12.74 17.42 18.17
N HIS A 156 12.36 17.21 16.91
CA HIS A 156 11.38 16.19 16.57
C HIS A 156 11.98 14.80 16.45
N GLU A 157 13.12 14.68 15.81
CA GLU A 157 13.73 13.38 15.49
C GLU A 157 15.26 13.49 15.41
N PRO A 158 15.98 13.30 16.54
CA PRO A 158 17.45 13.43 16.58
C PRO A 158 18.22 12.54 15.60
N THR A 159 17.66 11.37 15.24
CA THR A 159 18.25 10.45 14.27
C THR A 159 18.23 11.03 12.85
N THR A 160 17.16 11.67 12.46
CA THR A 160 17.05 12.38 11.18
C THR A 160 17.98 13.59 11.12
N PHE A 161 18.12 14.33 12.22
CA PHE A 161 19.13 15.39 12.32
C PHE A 161 20.55 14.84 12.10
N TYR A 162 20.90 13.73 12.75
CA TYR A 162 22.22 13.10 12.61
C TYR A 162 22.49 12.67 11.16
N SER A 163 21.57 11.93 10.54
CA SER A 163 21.74 11.44 9.17
C SER A 163 21.82 12.57 8.14
N ARG A 164 20.91 13.54 8.22
CA ARG A 164 20.76 14.58 7.20
C ARG A 164 21.75 15.72 7.33
N TYR A 165 21.99 16.20 8.55
CA TYR A 165 22.80 17.43 8.79
C TYR A 165 24.23 17.13 9.20
N LEU A 166 24.51 16.02 9.88
CA LEU A 166 25.86 15.66 10.28
C LEU A 166 26.54 14.72 9.28
N LEU A 167 25.84 13.67 8.83
CA LEU A 167 26.37 12.73 7.83
C LEU A 167 26.11 13.19 6.38
N GLN A 168 25.27 14.20 6.16
CA GLN A 168 24.87 14.71 4.84
C GLN A 168 24.37 13.63 3.88
N LEU A 169 23.67 12.63 4.42
CA LEU A 169 23.02 11.61 3.61
C LEU A 169 21.75 12.22 2.99
N SER A 170 21.69 12.25 1.67
CA SER A 170 20.48 12.57 0.92
C SER A 170 19.75 11.28 0.56
N GLU A 171 18.42 11.28 0.69
CA GLU A 171 17.58 10.23 0.11
C GLU A 171 17.54 10.32 -1.41
#